data_7ff0ed9a8fe1a2c9129ec0d330dd5e1b
#
_entry.id   7ff0ed9a8fe1a2c9129ec0d330dd5e1b
#
_cell.length_a   1.000
_cell.length_b   1.000
_cell.length_c   1.000
_cell.angle_alpha   90.00
_cell.angle_beta   90.00
_cell.angle_gamma   90.00
#
_symmetry.space_group_name_H-M   'P 1'
#
loop_
_entity.id
_entity.type
_entity.pdbx_description
1 polymer ?
#
loop_
_entity_poly.entity_id
_entity_poly.type
_entity_poly.pdbx_seq_one_letter_code
_entity_poly.pdbx_strand_id
1 'polypeptide(L)'
;MANPLKTLINRLLRGSINAKNRARLTNSAPSVIASNCNGAFILHDLGLKFNSPFVNLYLEPRDFIRYLSNFEHYRQAELSFISTDAPYPIGKLEDLTIHFMHYHSEDEARQKWIARTARIAPDNLFIMMTDRDGCTYQDLQAFDALPFKNKIVFTHKPYPEFASAFYIQGFSNQGQVGDLYEFSGWLGKKYYDQFDYVSWFNGK
;
A
#
# COMPACT_ATOMS: atom_id res chain seq x y z
N MET A 1 25.59 9.13 -0.22
CA MET A 1 24.90 10.43 -0.36
C MET A 1 24.13 10.43 -1.69
N ALA A 2 22.86 10.85 -1.69
CA ALA A 2 22.07 10.92 -2.92
C ALA A 2 22.66 11.98 -3.84
N ASN A 3 22.81 11.68 -5.13
CA ASN A 3 23.30 12.63 -6.13
C ASN A 3 22.22 13.70 -6.39
N PRO A 4 22.43 14.99 -6.05
CA PRO A 4 21.41 16.02 -6.16
C PRO A 4 20.93 16.26 -7.60
N LEU A 5 21.80 16.10 -8.58
CA LEU A 5 21.45 16.18 -10.01
C LEU A 5 20.49 15.05 -10.40
N LYS A 6 20.78 13.82 -9.97
CA LYS A 6 19.89 12.66 -10.19
C LYS A 6 18.51 12.92 -9.60
N THR A 7 18.44 13.45 -8.38
CA THR A 7 17.17 13.77 -7.70
C THR A 7 16.38 14.82 -8.47
N LEU A 8 17.03 15.89 -8.95
CA LEU A 8 16.37 16.95 -9.73
C LEU A 8 15.82 16.40 -11.06
N ILE A 9 16.63 15.66 -11.82
CA ILE A 9 16.22 15.04 -13.10
C ILE A 9 15.02 14.12 -12.88
N ASN A 10 15.08 13.26 -11.87
CA ASN A 10 14.01 12.33 -11.57
C ASN A 10 12.69 13.06 -11.20
N ARG A 11 12.75 14.14 -10.42
CA ARG A 11 11.56 14.94 -10.07
C ARG A 11 10.92 15.59 -11.30
N LEU A 12 11.71 16.15 -12.21
CA LEU A 12 11.21 16.75 -13.44
C LEU A 12 10.52 15.71 -14.35
N LEU A 13 11.17 14.57 -14.56
CA LEU A 13 10.63 13.49 -15.38
C LEU A 13 9.40 12.82 -14.75
N ARG A 14 9.32 12.76 -13.41
CA ARG A 14 8.18 12.20 -12.68
C ARG A 14 6.85 12.90 -13.02
N GLY A 15 6.88 14.22 -13.17
CA GLY A 15 5.69 14.99 -13.56
C GLY A 15 5.08 14.51 -14.88
N SER A 16 5.92 14.26 -15.88
CA SER A 16 5.49 13.74 -17.19
C SER A 16 4.92 12.31 -17.10
N ILE A 17 5.58 11.43 -16.32
CA ILE A 17 5.10 10.05 -16.08
C ILE A 17 3.73 10.09 -15.42
N ASN A 18 3.57 10.89 -14.38
CA ASN A 18 2.30 11.02 -13.66
C ASN A 18 1.19 11.56 -14.56
N ALA A 19 1.47 12.58 -15.38
CA ALA A 19 0.51 13.12 -16.35
C ALA A 19 0.05 12.04 -17.34
N LYS A 20 0.98 11.24 -17.87
CA LYS A 20 0.69 10.14 -18.79
C LYS A 20 -0.16 9.04 -18.12
N ASN A 21 0.15 8.69 -16.88
CA ASN A 21 -0.59 7.70 -16.13
C ASN A 21 -2.01 8.19 -15.79
N ARG A 22 -2.17 9.46 -15.41
CA ARG A 22 -3.48 10.08 -15.17
C ARG A 22 -4.35 10.09 -16.44
N ALA A 23 -3.77 10.35 -17.61
CA ALA A 23 -4.49 10.32 -18.90
C ALA A 23 -4.97 8.91 -19.29
N ARG A 24 -4.27 7.85 -18.84
CA ARG A 24 -4.66 6.45 -19.07
C ARG A 24 -5.71 5.94 -18.07
N LEU A 25 -5.84 6.62 -16.92
CA LEU A 25 -6.69 6.16 -15.84
C LEU A 25 -8.15 6.44 -16.12
N THR A 26 -8.99 5.42 -16.05
CA THR A 26 -10.45 5.51 -16.22
C THR A 26 -11.20 5.30 -14.90
N ASN A 27 -10.62 4.54 -13.96
CA ASN A 27 -11.21 4.36 -12.62
C ASN A 27 -10.84 5.54 -11.71
N SER A 28 -11.77 6.47 -11.51
CA SER A 28 -11.55 7.71 -10.75
C SER A 28 -11.66 7.57 -9.23
N ALA A 29 -12.15 6.43 -8.72
CA ALA A 29 -12.48 6.28 -7.30
C ALA A 29 -12.16 4.88 -6.72
N PRO A 30 -10.96 4.29 -6.96
CA PRO A 30 -10.62 3.01 -6.36
C PRO A 30 -10.50 3.14 -4.83
N SER A 31 -10.91 2.11 -4.12
CA SER A 31 -10.66 1.93 -2.69
C SER A 31 -9.44 1.03 -2.52
N VAL A 32 -8.28 1.63 -2.27
CA VAL A 32 -7.02 0.90 -2.12
C VAL A 32 -6.78 0.58 -0.66
N ILE A 33 -6.68 -0.70 -0.33
CA ILE A 33 -6.31 -1.20 1.00
C ILE A 33 -4.90 -1.77 0.88
N ALA A 34 -3.93 -1.09 1.49
CA ALA A 34 -2.52 -1.44 1.39
C ALA A 34 -1.92 -1.73 2.76
N SER A 35 -1.06 -2.75 2.86
CA SER A 35 -0.40 -3.10 4.11
C SER A 35 0.53 -2.01 4.64
N ASN A 36 0.95 -1.07 3.79
CA ASN A 36 1.82 0.06 4.11
C ASN A 36 1.59 1.26 3.16
N CYS A 37 2.46 2.28 3.23
CA CYS A 37 2.29 3.55 2.51
C CYS A 37 2.37 3.45 0.97
N ASN A 38 2.79 2.33 0.37
CA ASN A 38 2.98 2.24 -1.09
C ASN A 38 1.69 2.54 -1.87
N GLY A 39 0.54 2.05 -1.41
CA GLY A 39 -0.76 2.36 -2.03
C GLY A 39 -1.08 3.85 -2.02
N ALA A 40 -0.78 4.55 -0.92
CA ALA A 40 -1.00 5.99 -0.81
C ALA A 40 -0.11 6.80 -1.76
N PHE A 41 1.15 6.40 -1.95
CA PHE A 41 2.05 7.05 -2.91
C PHE A 41 1.57 6.91 -4.36
N ILE A 42 1.08 5.72 -4.75
CA ILE A 42 0.49 5.50 -6.08
C ILE A 42 -0.74 6.39 -6.29
N LEU A 43 -1.67 6.41 -5.32
CA LEU A 43 -2.86 7.26 -5.40
C LEU A 43 -2.52 8.75 -5.48
N HIS A 44 -1.53 9.20 -4.70
CA HIS A 44 -1.02 10.58 -4.75
C HIS A 44 -0.47 10.92 -6.14
N ASP A 45 0.36 10.04 -6.72
CA ASP A 45 0.94 10.25 -8.04
C ASP A 45 -0.14 10.28 -9.15
N LEU A 46 -1.23 9.54 -8.97
CA LEU A 46 -2.40 9.58 -9.84
C LEU A 46 -3.34 10.76 -9.58
N GLY A 47 -3.14 11.52 -8.51
CA GLY A 47 -4.03 12.63 -8.11
C GLY A 47 -5.40 12.17 -7.62
N LEU A 48 -5.48 10.93 -7.10
CA LEU A 48 -6.72 10.34 -6.61
C LEU A 48 -6.96 10.64 -5.14
N LYS A 49 -8.24 10.71 -4.77
CA LYS A 49 -8.66 10.80 -3.37
C LYS A 49 -8.42 9.48 -2.64
N PHE A 50 -8.04 9.56 -1.38
CA PHE A 50 -7.92 8.37 -0.52
C PHE A 50 -9.31 7.89 -0.07
N ASN A 51 -9.77 6.78 -0.63
CA ASN A 51 -11.06 6.16 -0.36
C ASN A 51 -10.93 4.92 0.54
N SER A 52 -9.90 4.89 1.38
CA SER A 52 -9.71 3.90 2.44
C SER A 52 -8.89 4.51 3.57
N PRO A 53 -8.93 3.97 4.80
CA PRO A 53 -8.13 4.46 5.92
C PRO A 53 -6.65 4.08 5.82
N PHE A 54 -6.26 3.17 4.93
CA PHE A 54 -4.90 2.64 4.79
C PHE A 54 -3.94 3.64 4.11
N VAL A 55 -3.70 4.74 4.81
CA VAL A 55 -2.85 5.86 4.37
C VAL A 55 -2.00 6.34 5.52
N ASN A 56 -0.69 6.42 5.33
CA ASN A 56 0.26 6.86 6.34
C ASN A 56 0.31 5.95 7.58
N LEU A 57 0.07 4.67 7.39
CA LEU A 57 0.09 3.64 8.41
C LEU A 57 0.63 2.33 7.84
N TYR A 58 0.93 1.37 8.72
CA TYR A 58 1.16 -0.01 8.30
C TYR A 58 0.55 -1.01 9.28
N LEU A 59 0.30 -2.22 8.79
CA LEU A 59 0.01 -3.42 9.57
C LEU A 59 1.09 -4.46 9.24
N GLU A 60 1.45 -5.26 10.24
CA GLU A 60 2.25 -6.46 9.98
C GLU A 60 1.48 -7.42 9.06
N PRO A 61 2.17 -8.25 8.25
CA PRO A 61 1.52 -9.12 7.25
C PRO A 61 0.38 -9.97 7.80
N ARG A 62 0.57 -10.56 8.98
CA ARG A 62 -0.45 -11.41 9.63
C ARG A 62 -1.70 -10.63 10.02
N ASP A 63 -1.53 -9.46 10.60
CA ASP A 63 -2.65 -8.59 10.99
C ASP A 63 -3.36 -8.05 9.74
N PHE A 64 -2.61 -7.72 8.70
CA PHE A 64 -3.18 -7.29 7.42
C PHE A 64 -4.02 -8.38 6.76
N ILE A 65 -3.51 -9.62 6.69
CA ILE A 65 -4.23 -10.76 6.14
C ILE A 65 -5.47 -11.08 6.99
N ARG A 66 -5.36 -11.01 8.32
CA ARG A 66 -6.49 -11.21 9.24
C ARG A 66 -7.58 -10.16 9.04
N TYR A 67 -7.22 -8.89 8.90
CA TYR A 67 -8.14 -7.81 8.55
C TYR A 67 -8.91 -8.15 7.27
N LEU A 68 -8.21 -8.59 6.23
CA LEU A 68 -8.81 -8.91 4.95
C LEU A 68 -9.67 -10.18 5.00
N SER A 69 -9.27 -11.19 5.77
CA SER A 69 -10.03 -12.45 5.92
C SER A 69 -11.40 -12.24 6.58
N ASN A 70 -11.54 -11.17 7.37
CA ASN A 70 -12.80 -10.81 8.02
C ASN A 70 -13.13 -9.32 7.81
N PHE A 71 -13.03 -8.90 6.55
CA PHE A 71 -13.06 -7.50 6.12
C PHE A 71 -14.27 -6.72 6.62
N GLU A 72 -15.49 -7.27 6.46
CA GLU A 72 -16.72 -6.58 6.86
C GLU A 72 -16.83 -6.40 8.38
N HIS A 73 -16.32 -7.34 9.15
CA HIS A 73 -16.25 -7.25 10.61
C HIS A 73 -15.29 -6.13 11.04
N TYR A 74 -14.02 -6.21 10.63
CA TYR A 74 -13.03 -5.22 11.05
C TYR A 74 -13.29 -3.80 10.52
N ARG A 75 -13.91 -3.68 9.37
CA ARG A 75 -14.34 -2.38 8.82
C ARG A 75 -15.34 -1.65 9.73
N GLN A 76 -16.11 -2.38 10.52
CA GLN A 76 -17.11 -1.85 11.45
C GLN A 76 -16.61 -1.79 12.89
N ALA A 77 -15.47 -2.42 13.19
CA ALA A 77 -14.91 -2.47 14.53
C ALA A 77 -14.45 -1.08 15.00
N GLU A 78 -14.52 -0.85 16.30
CA GLU A 78 -14.10 0.40 16.93
C GLU A 78 -12.57 0.47 17.03
N LEU A 79 -11.99 1.59 16.59
CA LEU A 79 -10.56 1.88 16.74
C LEU A 79 -10.31 2.46 18.13
N SER A 80 -9.51 1.76 18.94
CA SER A 80 -8.93 2.23 20.19
C SER A 80 -7.42 2.48 20.05
N PHE A 81 -6.80 3.10 21.04
CA PHE A 81 -5.34 3.34 21.05
C PHE A 81 -4.74 2.80 22.34
N ILE A 82 -3.47 2.40 22.25
CA ILE A 82 -2.70 1.93 23.42
C ILE A 82 -1.56 2.90 23.72
N SER A 83 -1.31 3.13 25.02
CA SER A 83 -0.14 3.89 25.45
C SER A 83 1.14 3.11 25.18
N THR A 84 2.11 3.73 24.54
CA THR A 84 3.38 3.10 24.13
C THR A 84 4.46 4.16 24.02
N ASP A 85 5.74 3.74 24.07
CA ASP A 85 6.90 4.61 23.83
C ASP A 85 7.19 4.88 22.34
N ALA A 86 6.35 4.39 21.43
CA ALA A 86 6.51 4.66 20.00
C ALA A 86 6.32 6.15 19.69
N PRO A 87 7.07 6.71 18.72
CA PRO A 87 6.98 8.13 18.36
C PRO A 87 5.70 8.47 17.55
N TYR A 88 4.77 7.54 17.42
CA TYR A 88 3.52 7.67 16.69
C TYR A 88 2.40 6.85 17.38
N PRO A 89 1.11 7.16 17.13
CA PRO A 89 0.00 6.41 17.70
C PRO A 89 -0.01 4.94 17.27
N ILE A 90 -0.27 4.04 18.19
CA ILE A 90 -0.55 2.62 17.92
C ILE A 90 -2.02 2.35 18.21
N GLY A 91 -2.76 2.00 17.17
CA GLY A 91 -4.17 1.64 17.25
C GLY A 91 -4.38 0.15 17.46
N LYS A 92 -5.48 -0.16 18.11
CA LYS A 92 -6.05 -1.50 18.22
C LYS A 92 -7.42 -1.51 17.56
N LEU A 93 -7.58 -2.46 16.66
CA LEU A 93 -8.86 -2.80 16.07
C LEU A 93 -9.17 -4.23 16.51
N GLU A 94 -9.73 -4.36 17.71
CA GLU A 94 -9.84 -5.61 18.47
C GLU A 94 -8.47 -6.27 18.68
N ASP A 95 -8.19 -7.42 18.06
CA ASP A 95 -6.94 -8.16 18.15
C ASP A 95 -5.85 -7.71 17.17
N LEU A 96 -6.18 -6.80 16.22
CA LEU A 96 -5.22 -6.26 15.26
C LEU A 96 -4.46 -5.07 15.80
N THR A 97 -3.22 -4.90 15.36
CA THR A 97 -2.38 -3.74 15.65
C THR A 97 -2.18 -2.90 14.40
N ILE A 98 -2.41 -1.58 14.52
CA ILE A 98 -2.23 -0.62 13.43
C ILE A 98 -1.22 0.42 13.85
N HIS A 99 -0.17 0.60 13.05
CA HIS A 99 0.91 1.55 13.29
C HIS A 99 0.68 2.83 12.49
N PHE A 100 0.25 3.90 13.13
CA PHE A 100 -0.05 5.20 12.49
C PHE A 100 1.21 6.06 12.35
N MET A 101 2.23 5.56 11.64
CA MET A 101 3.60 6.10 11.58
C MET A 101 3.72 7.59 11.25
N HIS A 102 2.77 8.15 10.51
CA HIS A 102 2.84 9.53 10.03
C HIS A 102 1.68 10.39 10.56
N TYR A 103 1.11 10.00 11.69
CA TYR A 103 0.10 10.78 12.41
C TYR A 103 0.72 11.39 13.67
N HIS A 104 0.29 12.61 13.99
CA HIS A 104 0.85 13.35 15.12
C HIS A 104 0.08 13.14 16.43
N SER A 105 -1.15 12.63 16.34
CA SER A 105 -1.99 12.35 17.51
C SER A 105 -2.99 11.22 17.25
N GLU A 106 -3.49 10.62 18.33
CA GLU A 106 -4.58 9.62 18.29
C GLU A 106 -5.86 10.20 17.71
N ASP A 107 -6.18 11.45 18.06
CA ASP A 107 -7.38 12.15 17.57
C ASP A 107 -7.32 12.33 16.04
N GLU A 108 -6.19 12.76 15.50
CA GLU A 108 -6.00 12.87 14.05
C GLU A 108 -6.16 11.50 13.38
N ALA A 109 -5.52 10.47 13.92
CA ALA A 109 -5.58 9.11 13.40
C ALA A 109 -7.02 8.59 13.41
N ARG A 110 -7.76 8.75 14.52
CA ARG A 110 -9.16 8.36 14.68
C ARG A 110 -10.07 9.06 13.68
N GLN A 111 -9.98 10.39 13.59
CA GLN A 111 -10.80 11.18 12.66
C GLN A 111 -10.58 10.75 11.20
N LYS A 112 -9.31 10.58 10.81
CA LYS A 112 -8.97 10.13 9.44
C LYS A 112 -9.42 8.70 9.18
N TRP A 113 -9.26 7.80 10.17
CA TRP A 113 -9.72 6.42 10.08
C TRP A 113 -11.22 6.37 9.81
N ILE A 114 -12.04 6.99 10.66
CA ILE A 114 -13.51 7.01 10.53
C ILE A 114 -13.91 7.63 9.18
N ALA A 115 -13.42 8.83 8.89
CA ALA A 115 -13.80 9.55 7.67
C ALA A 115 -13.41 8.84 6.38
N ARG A 116 -12.32 8.06 6.38
CA ARG A 116 -11.86 7.33 5.20
C ARG A 116 -12.50 5.94 5.09
N THR A 117 -12.77 5.26 6.21
CA THR A 117 -13.51 3.99 6.24
C THR A 117 -14.92 4.18 5.64
N ALA A 118 -15.58 5.27 5.95
CA ALA A 118 -16.90 5.60 5.38
C ALA A 118 -16.91 5.81 3.85
N ARG A 119 -15.72 5.96 3.21
CA ARG A 119 -15.59 6.12 1.75
C ARG A 119 -15.26 4.85 1.01
N ILE A 120 -15.03 3.75 1.72
CA ILE A 120 -14.73 2.47 1.08
C ILE A 120 -15.92 2.05 0.21
N ALA A 121 -15.66 1.79 -1.07
CA ALA A 121 -16.59 1.19 -2.02
C ALA A 121 -16.24 -0.30 -2.17
N PRO A 122 -17.02 -1.23 -1.59
CA PRO A 122 -16.70 -2.66 -1.61
C PRO A 122 -16.60 -3.26 -3.02
N ASP A 123 -17.36 -2.73 -3.96
CA ASP A 123 -17.35 -3.21 -5.37
C ASP A 123 -16.13 -2.68 -6.16
N ASN A 124 -15.34 -1.76 -5.59
CA ASN A 124 -14.18 -1.14 -6.25
C ASN A 124 -12.92 -1.24 -5.38
N LEU A 125 -12.70 -2.43 -4.80
CA LEU A 125 -11.57 -2.73 -3.92
C LEU A 125 -10.34 -3.18 -4.70
N PHE A 126 -9.18 -2.66 -4.27
CA PHE A 126 -7.85 -3.03 -4.73
C PHE A 126 -6.95 -3.27 -3.52
N ILE A 127 -6.45 -4.49 -3.39
CA ILE A 127 -5.68 -4.93 -2.22
C ILE A 127 -4.21 -5.02 -2.59
N MET A 128 -3.36 -4.37 -1.81
CA MET A 128 -1.93 -4.28 -2.08
C MET A 128 -1.13 -4.65 -0.84
N MET A 129 -0.27 -5.65 -0.94
CA MET A 129 0.65 -6.06 0.12
C MET A 129 2.10 -5.97 -0.39
N THR A 130 3.05 -6.01 0.53
CA THR A 130 4.48 -6.19 0.24
C THR A 130 5.02 -7.31 1.11
N ASP A 131 6.10 -7.96 0.69
CA ASP A 131 6.79 -9.01 1.44
C ASP A 131 7.76 -8.45 2.50
N ARG A 132 7.39 -7.29 3.10
CA ARG A 132 8.14 -6.60 4.17
C ARG A 132 7.64 -7.01 5.56
N ASP A 133 8.36 -6.47 6.54
CA ASP A 133 7.91 -6.42 7.93
C ASP A 133 7.66 -7.81 8.53
N GLY A 134 8.55 -8.76 8.21
CA GLY A 134 8.48 -10.13 8.71
C GLY A 134 7.54 -11.05 7.93
N CYS A 135 7.15 -10.68 6.71
CA CYS A 135 6.33 -11.51 5.84
C CYS A 135 6.99 -12.87 5.54
N THR A 136 6.29 -13.94 5.81
CA THR A 136 6.74 -15.31 5.58
C THR A 136 6.14 -15.89 4.29
N TYR A 137 6.66 -17.03 3.86
CA TYR A 137 6.06 -17.79 2.75
C TYR A 137 4.60 -18.18 3.02
N GLN A 138 4.29 -18.55 4.27
CA GLN A 138 2.93 -18.89 4.68
C GLN A 138 1.99 -17.67 4.62
N ASP A 139 2.49 -16.49 4.92
CA ASP A 139 1.72 -15.25 4.79
C ASP A 139 1.42 -14.94 3.31
N LEU A 140 2.39 -15.15 2.40
CA LEU A 140 2.16 -15.02 0.95
C LEU A 140 1.10 -16.01 0.46
N GLN A 141 1.17 -17.27 0.89
CA GLN A 141 0.19 -18.31 0.56
C GLN A 141 -1.20 -17.94 1.09
N ALA A 142 -1.30 -17.48 2.32
CA ALA A 142 -2.57 -17.05 2.93
C ALA A 142 -3.15 -15.82 2.21
N PHE A 143 -2.31 -14.85 1.82
CA PHE A 143 -2.73 -13.70 1.03
C PHE A 143 -3.24 -14.10 -0.35
N ASP A 144 -2.53 -15.02 -1.04
CA ASP A 144 -2.95 -15.50 -2.37
C ASP A 144 -4.29 -16.24 -2.32
N ALA A 145 -4.61 -16.90 -1.21
CA ALA A 145 -5.88 -17.60 -1.01
C ALA A 145 -7.08 -16.67 -0.69
N LEU A 146 -6.87 -15.39 -0.40
CA LEU A 146 -7.96 -14.45 -0.08
C LEU A 146 -8.92 -14.27 -1.27
N PRO A 147 -10.26 -14.10 -1.02
CA PRO A 147 -11.27 -14.06 -2.07
C PRO A 147 -11.42 -12.67 -2.75
N PHE A 148 -10.33 -11.91 -2.88
CA PHE A 148 -10.35 -10.62 -3.55
C PHE A 148 -9.90 -10.76 -5.01
N LYS A 149 -10.69 -10.24 -5.94
CA LYS A 149 -10.39 -10.25 -7.36
C LYS A 149 -9.15 -9.42 -7.71
N ASN A 150 -9.08 -8.21 -7.15
CA ASN A 150 -7.99 -7.27 -7.42
C ASN A 150 -7.04 -7.23 -6.23
N LYS A 151 -6.15 -8.22 -6.11
CA LYS A 151 -5.13 -8.28 -5.08
C LYS A 151 -3.75 -8.49 -5.69
N ILE A 152 -2.74 -7.87 -5.09
CA ILE A 152 -1.35 -7.99 -5.50
C ILE A 152 -0.43 -7.95 -4.28
N VAL A 153 0.62 -8.76 -4.28
CA VAL A 153 1.73 -8.66 -3.35
C VAL A 153 3.03 -8.42 -4.11
N PHE A 154 3.74 -7.35 -3.78
CA PHE A 154 5.06 -7.05 -4.32
C PHE A 154 6.11 -7.81 -3.55
N THR A 155 6.96 -8.55 -4.29
CA THR A 155 7.94 -9.47 -3.71
C THR A 155 9.36 -9.16 -4.20
N HIS A 156 10.37 -9.45 -3.35
CA HIS A 156 11.79 -9.25 -3.65
C HIS A 156 12.38 -10.33 -4.55
N LYS A 157 11.68 -11.46 -4.74
CA LYS A 157 12.04 -12.56 -5.63
C LYS A 157 10.79 -13.15 -6.29
N PRO A 158 10.92 -13.90 -7.40
CA PRO A 158 9.78 -14.55 -8.04
C PRO A 158 9.13 -15.63 -7.16
N TYR A 159 7.79 -15.68 -7.19
CA TYR A 159 6.95 -16.72 -6.61
C TYR A 159 5.90 -17.13 -7.65
N PRO A 160 6.28 -17.91 -8.67
CA PRO A 160 5.39 -18.24 -9.79
C PRO A 160 4.16 -19.09 -9.38
N GLU A 161 4.19 -19.70 -8.21
CA GLU A 161 3.09 -20.46 -7.62
C GLU A 161 1.96 -19.57 -7.06
N PHE A 162 2.19 -18.30 -6.81
CA PHE A 162 1.19 -17.36 -6.29
C PHE A 162 0.73 -16.40 -7.39
N ALA A 163 -0.56 -16.49 -7.76
CA ALA A 163 -1.14 -15.65 -8.82
C ALA A 163 -1.14 -14.17 -8.48
N SER A 164 -1.18 -13.81 -7.20
CA SER A 164 -1.13 -12.42 -6.73
C SER A 164 0.29 -11.86 -6.60
N ALA A 165 1.35 -12.67 -6.73
CA ALA A 165 2.72 -12.20 -6.54
C ALA A 165 3.26 -11.49 -7.78
N PHE A 166 3.86 -10.32 -7.55
CA PHE A 166 4.57 -9.56 -8.57
C PHE A 166 6.00 -9.26 -8.10
N TYR A 167 6.97 -9.81 -8.82
CA TYR A 167 8.39 -9.61 -8.53
C TYR A 167 8.85 -8.18 -8.90
N ILE A 168 9.37 -7.44 -7.93
CA ILE A 168 10.02 -6.14 -8.12
C ILE A 168 11.52 -6.34 -8.20
N GLN A 169 12.10 -6.04 -9.34
CA GLN A 169 13.56 -6.09 -9.54
C GLN A 169 14.27 -5.03 -8.69
N GLY A 170 15.46 -5.38 -8.18
CA GLY A 170 16.30 -4.46 -7.42
C GLY A 170 16.44 -4.81 -5.93
N PHE A 171 15.70 -5.80 -5.44
CA PHE A 171 15.70 -6.19 -4.02
C PHE A 171 16.06 -7.66 -3.76
N SER A 172 16.46 -8.41 -4.77
CA SER A 172 16.69 -9.88 -4.67
C SER A 172 17.66 -10.30 -3.56
N ASN A 173 18.60 -9.42 -3.18
CA ASN A 173 19.60 -9.69 -2.15
C ASN A 173 19.23 -9.11 -0.76
N GLN A 174 18.02 -8.54 -0.60
CA GLN A 174 17.62 -7.84 0.63
C GLN A 174 16.67 -8.64 1.52
N GLY A 175 16.18 -9.81 1.06
CA GLY A 175 15.25 -10.66 1.80
C GLY A 175 13.81 -10.13 1.85
N GLN A 176 13.56 -8.91 1.40
CA GLN A 176 12.26 -8.25 1.27
C GLN A 176 12.36 -7.08 0.28
N VAL A 177 11.23 -6.56 -0.23
CA VAL A 177 11.27 -5.31 -1.01
C VAL A 177 11.60 -4.11 -0.14
N GLY A 178 12.28 -3.12 -0.71
CA GLY A 178 12.53 -1.82 -0.06
C GLY A 178 11.36 -0.85 -0.25
N ASP A 179 11.65 0.45 -0.16
CA ASP A 179 10.68 1.52 -0.36
C ASP A 179 10.35 1.70 -1.84
N LEU A 180 9.20 1.13 -2.26
CA LEU A 180 8.82 1.09 -3.67
C LEU A 180 8.52 2.47 -4.26
N TYR A 181 8.33 3.50 -3.44
CA TYR A 181 8.16 4.89 -3.87
C TYR A 181 9.47 5.60 -4.20
N GLU A 182 10.62 4.98 -3.88
CA GLU A 182 11.94 5.49 -4.26
C GLU A 182 12.20 5.36 -5.77
N PHE A 183 13.07 6.24 -6.27
CA PHE A 183 13.46 6.18 -7.68
C PHE A 183 14.38 5.00 -7.98
N SER A 184 13.97 4.15 -8.92
CA SER A 184 14.74 2.97 -9.34
C SER A 184 15.96 3.28 -10.23
N GLY A 185 16.08 4.53 -10.72
CA GLY A 185 17.14 4.93 -11.65
C GLY A 185 17.18 6.43 -11.92
N TRP A 186 17.51 6.83 -13.17
CA TRP A 186 17.65 8.22 -13.63
C TRP A 186 16.45 8.76 -14.41
N LEU A 187 15.47 7.92 -14.74
CA LEU A 187 14.41 8.25 -15.70
C LEU A 187 13.06 8.62 -15.03
N GLY A 188 13.08 9.06 -13.77
CA GLY A 188 11.88 9.45 -13.02
C GLY A 188 10.97 8.28 -12.64
N LYS A 189 11.36 7.03 -12.95
CA LYS A 189 10.60 5.84 -12.57
C LYS A 189 10.90 5.46 -11.13
N LYS A 190 9.85 5.11 -10.40
CA LYS A 190 9.90 4.51 -9.07
C LYS A 190 9.86 2.98 -9.17
N TYR A 191 10.20 2.27 -8.11
CA TYR A 191 10.20 0.80 -8.14
C TYR A 191 8.80 0.24 -8.43
N TYR A 192 7.73 0.82 -7.89
CA TYR A 192 6.36 0.37 -8.18
C TYR A 192 5.90 0.60 -9.64
N ASP A 193 6.60 1.43 -10.44
CA ASP A 193 6.29 1.60 -11.87
C ASP A 193 6.67 0.37 -12.72
N GLN A 194 7.30 -0.65 -12.15
CA GLN A 194 7.52 -1.94 -12.79
C GLN A 194 6.19 -2.71 -12.96
N PHE A 195 5.19 -2.40 -12.15
CA PHE A 195 3.83 -2.91 -12.25
C PHE A 195 2.93 -1.89 -12.94
N ASP A 196 2.12 -2.30 -13.93
CA ASP A 196 1.16 -1.40 -14.57
C ASP A 196 -0.11 -1.25 -13.71
N TYR A 197 0.05 -0.53 -12.59
CA TYR A 197 -1.05 -0.24 -11.67
C TYR A 197 -2.20 0.55 -12.32
N VAL A 198 -1.95 1.28 -13.43
CA VAL A 198 -3.01 2.01 -14.13
C VAL A 198 -3.95 1.03 -14.85
N SER A 199 -3.40 0.08 -15.60
CA SER A 199 -4.21 -0.98 -16.21
C SER A 199 -4.92 -1.82 -15.17
N TRP A 200 -4.24 -2.14 -14.07
CA TRP A 200 -4.83 -2.88 -12.95
C TRP A 200 -6.02 -2.13 -12.31
N PHE A 201 -5.90 -0.83 -12.03
CA PHE A 201 -7.02 -0.02 -11.53
C PHE A 201 -8.17 0.10 -12.55
N ASN A 202 -7.87 0.02 -13.84
CA ASN A 202 -8.89 0.00 -14.90
C ASN A 202 -9.56 -1.38 -15.11
N GLY A 203 -9.19 -2.41 -14.31
CA GLY A 203 -9.77 -3.75 -14.37
C GLY A 203 -9.28 -4.61 -15.55
N LYS A 204 -8.06 -4.31 -16.06
CA LYS A 204 -7.44 -5.00 -17.19
C LYS A 204 -6.30 -5.91 -16.77
#